data_822d6e65601b83a540c8f5aa5c958a4a
#
_entry.id   822d6e65601b83a540c8f5aa5c958a4a
#
_cell.length_a   1.000
_cell.length_b   1.000
_cell.length_c   1.000
_cell.angle_alpha   90.00
_cell.angle_beta   90.00
_cell.angle_gamma   90.00
#
_symmetry.space_group_name_H-M   'P 1'
#
loop_
_entity.id
_entity.type
_entity.pdbx_description
1 polymer ?
#
loop_
_entity_poly.entity_id
_entity_poly.type
_entity_poly.pdbx_seq_one_letter_code
_entity_poly.pdbx_strand_id
1 'polypeptide(L)'
;MRILVTGNPNYQGLCKGIYEAYNHNFVEFIGRWNGWDLTDYDKVAEYAKKYEVFVNSQYGPNGEQVELFNAVYDKFEEGHIINISSTSAYWNNGPEDYLKNKKQLDYISKQKSQSACWGNTPIRVSNIAFGQLKSKTQEQRDSKNKISLEEAGKLVKWVIDSPWTMNLHYLAVDPIQRDQ
;
A
#
# COMPACT_ATOMS: atom_id res chain seq x y z
N MET A 1 1.48 -6.00 17.73
CA MET A 1 1.85 -5.55 16.36
C MET A 1 1.29 -4.15 16.16
N ARG A 2 2.15 -3.17 15.87
CA ARG A 2 1.76 -1.78 15.58
C ARG A 2 1.90 -1.55 14.09
N ILE A 3 0.93 -0.89 13.49
CA ILE A 3 0.84 -0.68 12.04
C ILE A 3 0.81 0.82 11.77
N LEU A 4 1.69 1.30 10.91
CA LEU A 4 1.68 2.68 10.39
C LEU A 4 1.19 2.69 8.95
N VAL A 5 0.20 3.53 8.65
CA VAL A 5 -0.38 3.67 7.31
C VAL A 5 -0.26 5.10 6.83
N THR A 6 0.25 5.31 5.62
CA THR A 6 0.20 6.63 5.00
C THR A 6 -1.15 6.86 4.35
N GLY A 7 -1.84 7.95 4.72
CA GLY A 7 -3.13 8.34 4.15
C GLY A 7 -4.15 8.80 5.19
N ASN A 8 -5.36 9.08 4.75
CA ASN A 8 -6.43 9.61 5.58
C ASN A 8 -7.57 8.58 5.76
N PRO A 9 -7.79 8.05 6.99
CA PRO A 9 -8.87 7.09 7.25
C PRO A 9 -10.27 7.72 7.21
N ASN A 10 -10.37 9.04 7.36
CA ASN A 10 -11.64 9.77 7.29
C ASN A 10 -12.09 10.02 5.84
N TYR A 11 -11.20 9.79 4.87
CA TYR A 11 -11.53 9.92 3.46
C TYR A 11 -12.05 8.59 2.91
N GLN A 12 -13.08 8.63 2.06
CA GLN A 12 -13.64 7.44 1.43
C GLN A 12 -12.65 6.84 0.42
N GLY A 13 -11.74 6.00 0.92
CA GLY A 13 -10.66 5.35 0.19
C GLY A 13 -10.12 4.14 0.96
N LEU A 14 -9.05 3.52 0.45
CA LEU A 14 -8.49 2.29 1.04
C LEU A 14 -8.18 2.41 2.54
N CYS A 15 -7.66 3.58 2.97
CA CYS A 15 -7.34 3.80 4.39
C CYS A 15 -8.55 3.63 5.31
N LYS A 16 -9.76 4.01 4.86
CA LYS A 16 -11.00 3.76 5.60
C LYS A 16 -11.25 2.25 5.76
N GLY A 17 -11.09 1.49 4.69
CA GLY A 17 -11.26 0.03 4.75
C GLY A 17 -10.23 -0.63 5.69
N ILE A 18 -8.97 -0.19 5.68
CA ILE A 18 -7.94 -0.68 6.60
C ILE A 18 -8.32 -0.33 8.05
N TYR A 19 -8.75 0.91 8.31
CA TYR A 19 -9.18 1.36 9.62
C TYR A 19 -10.32 0.50 10.19
N GLU A 20 -11.34 0.24 9.39
CA GLU A 20 -12.48 -0.60 9.76
C GLU A 20 -12.09 -2.08 9.98
N ALA A 21 -11.15 -2.62 9.20
CA ALA A 21 -10.70 -4.00 9.32
C ALA A 21 -9.92 -4.31 10.62
N TYR A 22 -9.32 -3.28 11.24
CA TYR A 22 -8.52 -3.42 12.45
C TYR A 22 -9.21 -2.96 13.76
N ASN A 23 -10.50 -2.57 13.71
CA ASN A 23 -11.25 -2.11 14.90
C ASN A 23 -10.48 -1.05 15.74
N HIS A 24 -9.76 -0.15 15.08
CA HIS A 24 -9.19 1.09 15.63
C HIS A 24 -7.99 0.99 16.59
N ASN A 25 -7.61 -0.17 17.11
CA ASN A 25 -6.73 -0.24 18.29
C ASN A 25 -5.23 -0.39 18.01
N PHE A 26 -4.81 -0.70 16.77
CA PHE A 26 -3.42 -1.02 16.46
C PHE A 26 -2.86 -0.32 15.22
N VAL A 27 -3.64 0.57 14.61
CA VAL A 27 -3.30 1.22 13.35
C VAL A 27 -3.23 2.72 13.54
N GLU A 28 -2.08 3.29 13.27
CA GLU A 28 -1.88 4.74 13.19
C GLU A 28 -1.82 5.19 11.74
N PHE A 29 -2.44 6.33 11.44
CA PHE A 29 -2.45 6.93 10.12
C PHE A 29 -1.72 8.26 10.13
N ILE A 30 -0.87 8.49 9.14
CA ILE A 30 -0.16 9.75 8.94
C ILE A 30 -0.43 10.33 7.55
N GLY A 31 -0.54 11.65 7.48
CA GLY A 31 -0.78 12.38 6.24
C GLY A 31 -1.01 13.87 6.48
N ARG A 32 -1.21 14.64 5.42
CA ARG A 32 -1.41 16.11 5.52
C ARG A 32 -2.57 16.51 6.43
N TRP A 33 -3.59 15.66 6.52
CA TRP A 33 -4.78 15.90 7.34
C TRP A 33 -4.49 16.00 8.85
N ASN A 34 -3.39 15.42 9.33
CA ASN A 34 -2.94 15.47 10.72
C ASN A 34 -1.52 16.02 10.88
N GLY A 35 -1.08 16.84 9.92
CA GLY A 35 0.15 17.62 10.04
C GLY A 35 1.44 16.92 9.57
N TRP A 36 1.33 15.74 8.93
CA TRP A 36 2.49 15.07 8.34
C TRP A 36 2.71 15.49 6.89
N ASP A 37 3.92 15.95 6.59
CA ASP A 37 4.41 16.03 5.23
C ASP A 37 5.08 14.71 4.85
N LEU A 38 4.45 13.96 3.95
CA LEU A 38 4.95 12.65 3.52
C LEU A 38 6.11 12.77 2.51
N THR A 39 6.49 13.97 2.10
CA THR A 39 7.70 14.24 1.32
C THR A 39 8.93 14.51 2.20
N ASP A 40 8.75 14.69 3.50
CA ASP A 40 9.82 14.63 4.49
C ASP A 40 10.17 13.16 4.79
N TYR A 41 10.78 12.51 3.78
CA TYR A 41 11.01 11.06 3.78
C TYR A 41 11.82 10.59 4.98
N ASP A 42 12.84 11.37 5.38
CA ASP A 42 13.69 11.05 6.53
C ASP A 42 12.91 11.00 7.83
N LYS A 43 12.06 12.00 8.06
CA LYS A 43 11.21 12.07 9.25
C LYS A 43 10.20 10.94 9.31
N VAL A 44 9.55 10.65 8.16
CA VAL A 44 8.59 9.55 8.08
C VAL A 44 9.28 8.21 8.31
N ALA A 45 10.44 7.99 7.71
CA ALA A 45 11.20 6.76 7.86
C ALA A 45 11.68 6.54 9.30
N GLU A 46 12.20 7.58 9.98
CA GLU A 46 12.56 7.50 11.40
C GLU A 46 11.32 7.20 12.29
N TYR A 47 10.17 7.76 11.94
CA TYR A 47 8.95 7.47 12.69
C TYR A 47 8.46 6.05 12.47
N ALA A 48 8.55 5.55 11.23
CA ALA A 48 8.13 4.21 10.85
C ALA A 48 8.88 3.10 11.58
N LYS A 49 10.13 3.32 12.01
CA LYS A 49 10.92 2.36 12.82
C LYS A 49 10.26 1.93 14.12
N LYS A 50 9.27 2.69 14.61
CA LYS A 50 8.53 2.35 15.83
C LYS A 50 7.43 1.31 15.61
N TYR A 51 7.24 0.86 14.35
CA TYR A 51 6.15 -0.02 13.95
C TYR A 51 6.69 -1.30 13.34
N GLU A 52 5.97 -2.38 13.53
CA GLU A 52 6.29 -3.68 12.92
C GLU A 52 5.81 -3.76 11.47
N VAL A 53 4.82 -2.94 11.09
CA VAL A 53 4.27 -2.91 9.74
C VAL A 53 4.16 -1.47 9.24
N PHE A 54 4.60 -1.22 8.02
CA PHE A 54 4.41 0.03 7.30
C PHE A 54 3.59 -0.18 6.02
N VAL A 55 2.45 0.51 5.89
CA VAL A 55 1.61 0.46 4.70
C VAL A 55 1.74 1.77 3.93
N ASN A 56 2.42 1.71 2.79
CA ASN A 56 2.66 2.82 1.88
C ASN A 56 1.51 2.95 0.88
N SER A 57 0.45 3.64 1.26
CA SER A 57 -0.77 3.72 0.45
C SER A 57 -1.00 5.07 -0.25
N GLN A 58 -0.25 6.10 0.09
CA GLN A 58 -0.41 7.40 -0.52
C GLN A 58 0.30 7.50 -1.86
N TYR A 59 -0.43 7.88 -2.89
CA TYR A 59 0.11 8.19 -4.20
C TYR A 59 0.57 9.66 -4.26
N GLY A 60 1.71 9.90 -4.92
CA GLY A 60 2.18 11.21 -5.33
C GLY A 60 2.59 11.17 -6.82
N PRO A 61 2.32 12.24 -7.60
CA PRO A 61 2.49 12.24 -9.06
C PRO A 61 3.95 12.20 -9.51
N ASN A 62 4.89 12.64 -8.66
CA ASN A 62 6.32 12.75 -9.01
C ASN A 62 7.17 11.60 -8.47
N GLY A 63 6.57 10.44 -8.17
CA GLY A 63 7.27 9.27 -7.65
C GLY A 63 7.43 9.25 -6.13
N GLU A 64 6.79 10.15 -5.39
CA GLU A 64 6.93 10.30 -3.95
C GLU A 64 6.66 8.98 -3.19
N GLN A 65 5.77 8.14 -3.72
CA GLN A 65 5.52 6.82 -3.11
C GLN A 65 6.74 5.90 -3.18
N VAL A 66 7.50 5.97 -4.25
CA VAL A 66 8.72 5.19 -4.46
C VAL A 66 9.85 5.70 -3.55
N GLU A 67 10.02 7.02 -3.48
CA GLU A 67 11.03 7.65 -2.64
C GLU A 67 10.77 7.35 -1.16
N LEU A 68 9.53 7.49 -0.72
CA LEU A 68 9.13 7.13 0.64
C LEU A 68 9.38 5.66 0.95
N PHE A 69 9.05 4.75 0.01
CA PHE A 69 9.33 3.33 0.17
C PHE A 69 10.81 3.06 0.37
N ASN A 70 11.68 3.65 -0.46
CA ASN A 70 13.12 3.50 -0.34
C ASN A 70 13.62 4.02 1.00
N ALA A 71 13.24 5.23 1.40
CA ALA A 71 13.65 5.83 2.66
C ALA A 71 13.24 4.98 3.88
N VAL A 72 12.01 4.45 3.88
CA VAL A 72 11.56 3.55 4.96
C VAL A 72 12.32 2.24 4.93
N TYR A 73 12.50 1.62 3.77
CA TYR A 73 13.22 0.35 3.65
C TYR A 73 14.66 0.45 4.15
N ASP A 74 15.34 1.55 3.83
CA ASP A 74 16.75 1.75 4.19
C ASP A 74 16.96 1.99 5.71
N LYS A 75 15.89 2.41 6.41
CA LYS A 75 15.93 2.64 7.86
C LYS A 75 15.25 1.57 8.71
N PHE A 76 14.42 0.71 8.10
CA PHE A 76 13.81 -0.41 8.81
C PHE A 76 14.87 -1.44 9.18
N GLU A 77 14.85 -1.89 10.42
CA GLU A 77 15.74 -2.95 10.88
C GLU A 77 15.11 -4.32 10.63
N GLU A 78 13.81 -4.45 10.94
CA GLU A 78 13.00 -5.64 10.71
C GLU A 78 11.53 -5.24 10.55
N GLY A 79 10.73 -6.05 9.91
CA GLY A 79 9.30 -5.78 9.81
C GLY A 79 8.70 -6.10 8.44
N HIS A 80 7.50 -5.57 8.19
CA HIS A 80 6.77 -5.79 6.96
C HIS A 80 6.39 -4.47 6.30
N ILE A 81 6.88 -4.22 5.11
CA ILE A 81 6.49 -3.08 4.28
C ILE A 81 5.49 -3.55 3.23
N ILE A 82 4.33 -2.89 3.16
CA ILE A 82 3.28 -3.18 2.18
C ILE A 82 3.11 -1.97 1.29
N ASN A 83 3.40 -2.11 0.02
CA ASN A 83 3.15 -1.08 -0.98
C ASN A 83 1.78 -1.30 -1.63
N ILE A 84 1.00 -0.22 -1.74
CA ILE A 84 -0.28 -0.22 -2.44
C ILE A 84 -0.07 0.28 -3.86
N SER A 85 -0.16 -0.64 -4.80
CA SER A 85 -0.04 -0.39 -6.23
C SER A 85 -1.39 -0.38 -6.94
N SER A 86 -1.38 -0.56 -8.25
CA SER A 86 -2.59 -0.57 -9.07
C SER A 86 -2.47 -1.61 -10.19
N THR A 87 -3.55 -2.33 -10.46
CA THR A 87 -3.61 -3.23 -11.62
C THR A 87 -3.55 -2.50 -12.95
N SER A 88 -3.74 -1.17 -12.96
CA SER A 88 -3.45 -0.35 -14.14
C SER A 88 -2.01 -0.51 -14.64
N ALA A 89 -1.04 -0.65 -13.72
CA ALA A 89 0.36 -0.92 -14.09
C ALA A 89 0.53 -2.28 -14.77
N TYR A 90 -0.18 -3.30 -14.29
CA TYR A 90 -0.18 -4.65 -14.86
C TYR A 90 -0.81 -4.66 -16.25
N TRP A 91 -2.00 -4.05 -16.40
CA TRP A 91 -2.75 -4.02 -17.67
C TRP A 91 -2.25 -2.95 -18.66
N ASN A 92 -1.30 -2.11 -18.26
CA ASN A 92 -0.82 -0.97 -19.04
C ASN A 92 -1.96 0.00 -19.42
N ASN A 93 -2.87 0.26 -18.48
CA ASN A 93 -4.09 1.03 -18.68
C ASN A 93 -4.17 2.20 -17.68
N GLY A 94 -3.92 3.42 -18.16
CA GLY A 94 -3.96 4.64 -17.35
C GLY A 94 -3.07 5.76 -17.89
N PRO A 95 -3.06 6.92 -17.23
CA PRO A 95 -2.18 8.03 -17.56
C PRO A 95 -0.70 7.61 -17.46
N GLU A 96 0.13 8.09 -18.41
CA GLU A 96 1.53 7.67 -18.55
C GLU A 96 2.35 7.84 -17.27
N ASP A 97 2.30 9.02 -16.64
CA ASP A 97 3.04 9.30 -15.42
C ASP A 97 2.59 8.40 -14.25
N TYR A 98 1.29 8.14 -14.15
CA TYR A 98 0.75 7.21 -13.15
C TYR A 98 1.27 5.79 -13.38
N LEU A 99 1.24 5.32 -14.62
CA LEU A 99 1.74 3.99 -14.99
C LEU A 99 3.24 3.87 -14.72
N LYS A 100 4.02 4.89 -15.07
CA LYS A 100 5.47 4.93 -14.82
C LYS A 100 5.76 4.77 -13.33
N ASN A 101 5.11 5.56 -12.47
CA ASN A 101 5.31 5.52 -11.03
C ASN A 101 4.90 4.17 -10.43
N LYS A 102 3.75 3.61 -10.84
CA LYS A 102 3.28 2.32 -10.33
C LYS A 102 4.14 1.15 -10.80
N LYS A 103 4.59 1.14 -12.06
CA LYS A 103 5.54 0.14 -12.58
C LYS A 103 6.88 0.21 -11.86
N GLN A 104 7.38 1.40 -11.56
CA GLN A 104 8.61 1.58 -10.80
C GLN A 104 8.46 1.03 -9.37
N LEU A 105 7.33 1.34 -8.71
CA LEU A 105 7.01 0.78 -7.39
C LEU A 105 6.97 -0.75 -7.40
N ASP A 106 6.29 -1.34 -8.38
CA ASP A 106 6.18 -2.80 -8.55
C ASP A 106 7.56 -3.44 -8.75
N TYR A 107 8.38 -2.84 -9.60
CA TYR A 107 9.73 -3.33 -9.89
C TYR A 107 10.63 -3.32 -8.65
N ILE A 108 10.71 -2.18 -7.94
CA ILE A 108 11.56 -2.06 -6.74
C ILE A 108 11.02 -2.95 -5.61
N SER A 109 9.70 -3.02 -5.43
CA SER A 109 9.08 -3.90 -4.44
C SER A 109 9.46 -5.36 -4.68
N LYS A 110 9.46 -5.81 -5.95
CA LYS A 110 9.88 -7.17 -6.32
C LYS A 110 11.34 -7.44 -5.95
N GLN A 111 12.25 -6.51 -6.26
CA GLN A 111 13.68 -6.67 -5.93
C GLN A 111 13.90 -6.77 -4.42
N LYS A 112 13.30 -5.86 -3.64
CA LYS A 112 13.42 -5.84 -2.17
C LYS A 112 12.77 -7.07 -1.54
N SER A 113 11.63 -7.52 -2.07
CA SER A 113 10.94 -8.74 -1.62
C SER A 113 11.79 -10.00 -1.87
N GLN A 114 12.50 -10.06 -2.97
CA GLN A 114 13.41 -11.16 -3.29
C GLN A 114 14.60 -11.25 -2.31
N SER A 115 15.13 -10.11 -1.88
CA SER A 115 16.18 -10.06 -0.86
C SER A 115 15.76 -10.72 0.45
N ALA A 116 14.52 -10.53 0.87
CA ALA A 116 13.98 -11.18 2.06
C ALA A 116 13.93 -12.71 1.91
N CYS A 117 13.50 -13.20 0.74
CA CYS A 117 13.45 -14.65 0.48
C CYS A 117 14.80 -15.32 0.47
N TRP A 118 15.86 -14.60 0.12
CA TRP A 118 17.24 -15.11 0.14
C TRP A 118 17.93 -14.93 1.51
N GLY A 119 17.23 -14.44 2.52
CA GLY A 119 17.77 -14.23 3.86
C GLY A 119 18.75 -13.05 3.97
N ASN A 120 18.77 -12.16 2.97
CA ASN A 120 19.65 -10.99 2.97
C ASN A 120 19.16 -9.85 3.86
N THR A 121 17.89 -9.91 4.29
CA THR A 121 17.25 -8.91 5.14
C THR A 121 16.08 -9.52 5.91
N PRO A 122 15.82 -9.10 7.16
CA PRO A 122 14.63 -9.48 7.91
C PRO A 122 13.38 -8.64 7.54
N ILE A 123 13.47 -7.82 6.49
CA ILE A 123 12.38 -6.96 6.06
C ILE A 123 11.55 -7.67 4.99
N ARG A 124 10.30 -8.01 5.31
CA ARG A 124 9.34 -8.49 4.32
C ARG A 124 8.83 -7.32 3.48
N VAL A 125 8.64 -7.57 2.20
CA VAL A 125 8.02 -6.58 1.29
C VAL A 125 6.92 -7.26 0.50
N SER A 126 5.71 -6.73 0.60
CA SER A 126 4.56 -7.13 -0.20
C SER A 126 4.07 -5.97 -1.05
N ASN A 127 3.58 -6.28 -2.24
CA ASN A 127 2.97 -5.30 -3.12
C ASN A 127 1.54 -5.74 -3.45
N ILE A 128 0.55 -4.89 -3.14
CA ILE A 128 -0.85 -5.16 -3.41
C ILE A 128 -1.35 -4.20 -4.48
N ALA A 129 -1.63 -4.71 -5.65
CA ALA A 129 -2.18 -3.96 -6.77
C ALA A 129 -3.71 -4.09 -6.81
N PHE A 130 -4.40 -3.01 -6.53
CA PHE A 130 -5.85 -2.96 -6.63
C PHE A 130 -6.30 -2.39 -7.97
N GLY A 131 -7.37 -2.97 -8.51
CA GLY A 131 -8.19 -2.38 -9.54
C GLY A 131 -9.09 -1.28 -9.01
N GLN A 132 -10.28 -1.16 -9.58
CA GLN A 132 -11.20 -0.10 -9.18
C GLN A 132 -11.81 -0.34 -7.80
N LEU A 133 -11.59 0.60 -6.89
CA LEU A 133 -12.19 0.60 -5.55
C LEU A 133 -13.46 1.49 -5.53
N LYS A 134 -14.42 1.18 -4.65
CA LYS A 134 -15.56 2.06 -4.32
C LYS A 134 -15.09 3.26 -3.49
N SER A 135 -14.19 4.07 -4.04
CA SER A 135 -13.64 5.27 -3.41
C SER A 135 -14.21 6.53 -4.02
N LYS A 136 -14.16 7.65 -3.28
CA LYS A 136 -14.65 8.94 -3.76
C LYS A 136 -13.97 9.38 -5.07
N THR A 137 -12.68 9.11 -5.24
CA THR A 137 -11.94 9.43 -6.47
C THR A 137 -12.36 8.58 -7.67
N GLN A 138 -13.05 7.49 -7.44
CA GLN A 138 -13.49 6.53 -8.47
C GLN A 138 -15.01 6.57 -8.72
N GLU A 139 -15.76 7.44 -8.02
CA GLU A 139 -17.23 7.54 -8.16
C GLU A 139 -17.66 7.86 -9.60
N GLN A 140 -16.88 8.68 -10.31
CA GLN A 140 -17.21 9.13 -11.67
C GLN A 140 -16.82 8.12 -12.78
N ARG A 141 -16.22 6.98 -12.43
CA ARG A 141 -15.86 5.98 -13.42
C ARG A 141 -17.01 5.01 -13.64
N ASP A 142 -17.40 4.83 -14.90
CA ASP A 142 -18.50 3.94 -15.37
C ASP A 142 -18.14 2.45 -15.27
N SER A 143 -17.65 1.97 -14.16
CA SER A 143 -17.55 0.54 -13.96
C SER A 143 -18.69 0.06 -13.07
N LYS A 144 -19.45 -0.90 -13.56
CA LYS A 144 -20.59 -1.49 -12.84
C LYS A 144 -20.15 -2.14 -11.53
N ASN A 145 -18.98 -2.76 -11.51
CA ASN A 145 -18.43 -3.44 -10.34
C ASN A 145 -17.14 -2.79 -9.87
N LYS A 146 -17.05 -2.53 -8.57
CA LYS A 146 -15.88 -2.00 -7.88
C LYS A 146 -15.66 -2.81 -6.61
N ILE A 147 -14.41 -3.05 -6.24
CA ILE A 147 -14.07 -3.68 -4.96
C ILE A 147 -14.53 -2.74 -3.83
N SER A 148 -15.26 -3.26 -2.86
CA SER A 148 -15.65 -2.47 -1.69
C SER A 148 -14.44 -2.10 -0.85
N LEU A 149 -14.52 -1.01 -0.09
CA LEU A 149 -13.44 -0.61 0.80
C LEU A 149 -13.25 -1.62 1.94
N GLU A 150 -14.32 -2.24 2.39
CA GLU A 150 -14.31 -3.31 3.38
C GLU A 150 -13.52 -4.53 2.87
N GLU A 151 -13.82 -5.02 1.67
CA GLU A 151 -13.10 -6.15 1.05
C GLU A 151 -11.62 -5.82 0.86
N ALA A 152 -11.31 -4.62 0.37
CA ALA A 152 -9.94 -4.17 0.19
C ALA A 152 -9.18 -4.08 1.52
N GLY A 153 -9.81 -3.55 2.57
CA GLY A 153 -9.25 -3.49 3.93
C GLY A 153 -9.00 -4.87 4.53
N LYS A 154 -9.95 -5.80 4.37
CA LYS A 154 -9.79 -7.21 4.81
C LYS A 154 -8.64 -7.89 4.08
N LEU A 155 -8.44 -7.60 2.79
CA LEU A 155 -7.33 -8.16 2.02
C LEU A 155 -5.98 -7.64 2.51
N VAL A 156 -5.85 -6.33 2.76
CA VAL A 156 -4.64 -5.76 3.35
C VAL A 156 -4.37 -6.39 4.71
N LYS A 157 -5.39 -6.53 5.55
CA LYS A 157 -5.29 -7.21 6.85
C LYS A 157 -4.81 -8.65 6.70
N TRP A 158 -5.35 -9.41 5.77
CA TRP A 158 -4.93 -10.78 5.51
C TRP A 158 -3.45 -10.88 5.11
N VAL A 159 -2.95 -9.95 4.29
CA VAL A 159 -1.52 -9.88 3.93
C VAL A 159 -0.66 -9.57 5.16
N ILE A 160 -1.10 -8.62 6.01
CA ILE A 160 -0.39 -8.24 7.24
C ILE A 160 -0.32 -9.43 8.21
N ASP A 161 -1.45 -10.12 8.41
CA ASP A 161 -1.57 -11.23 9.36
C ASP A 161 -0.98 -12.56 8.83
N SER A 162 -0.47 -12.57 7.60
CA SER A 162 0.13 -13.78 7.03
C SER A 162 1.34 -14.24 7.85
N PRO A 163 1.57 -15.57 7.98
CA PRO A 163 2.68 -16.10 8.76
C PRO A 163 4.04 -15.53 8.34
N TRP A 164 4.91 -15.23 9.30
CA TRP A 164 6.26 -14.70 9.04
C TRP A 164 7.16 -15.62 8.21
N THR A 165 6.82 -16.90 8.13
CA THR A 165 7.48 -17.88 7.26
C THR A 165 7.10 -17.74 5.78
N MET A 166 6.15 -16.87 5.46
CA MET A 166 5.67 -16.62 4.09
C MET A 166 5.98 -15.17 3.69
N ASN A 167 6.47 -14.98 2.49
CA ASN A 167 6.58 -13.65 1.89
C ASN A 167 5.68 -13.56 0.66
N LEU A 168 4.61 -12.77 0.77
CA LEU A 168 3.68 -12.52 -0.33
C LEU A 168 4.24 -11.39 -1.19
N HIS A 169 4.90 -11.72 -2.29
CA HIS A 169 5.60 -10.73 -3.13
C HIS A 169 4.66 -9.76 -3.83
N TYR A 170 3.62 -10.30 -4.47
CA TYR A 170 2.72 -9.52 -5.32
C TYR A 170 1.32 -10.13 -5.31
N LEU A 171 0.33 -9.29 -5.11
CA LEU A 171 -1.08 -9.65 -5.18
C LEU A 171 -1.82 -8.64 -6.04
N ALA A 172 -2.40 -9.09 -7.15
CA ALA A 172 -3.22 -8.25 -8.03
C ALA A 172 -4.68 -8.66 -7.91
N VAL A 173 -5.56 -7.68 -7.71
CA VAL A 173 -6.99 -7.91 -7.49
C VAL A 173 -7.82 -6.92 -8.29
N ASP A 174 -8.60 -7.44 -9.23
CA ASP A 174 -9.56 -6.68 -10.02
C ASP A 174 -11.01 -7.06 -9.68
N PRO A 175 -11.97 -6.13 -9.80
CA PRO A 175 -13.37 -6.48 -9.69
C PRO A 175 -13.80 -7.34 -10.90
N ILE A 176 -14.59 -8.37 -10.64
CA ILE A 176 -15.20 -9.17 -11.72
C ILE A 176 -16.32 -8.36 -12.35
N GLN A 177 -16.21 -8.10 -13.65
CA GLN A 177 -17.31 -7.52 -14.43
C GLN A 177 -18.27 -8.65 -14.82
N ARG A 178 -19.41 -8.74 -14.13
CA ARG A 178 -20.48 -9.68 -14.50
C ARG A 178 -21.57 -8.89 -15.20
N ASP A 179 -21.95 -9.33 -16.40
CA ASP A 179 -23.20 -8.91 -17.01
C ASP A 179 -24.35 -9.47 -16.15
N GLN A 180 -25.12 -8.59 -15.54
CA GLN A 180 -26.35 -8.93 -14.83
C GLN A 180 -27.51 -8.88 -15.81
#